data_669dfbd5153c20dec5fe8b11f357ce1c
#
_entry.id   669dfbd5153c20dec5fe8b11f357ce1c
#
_cell.length_a   1.000
_cell.length_b   1.000
_cell.length_c   1.000
_cell.angle_alpha   90.00
_cell.angle_beta   90.00
_cell.angle_gamma   90.00
#
_symmetry.space_group_name_H-M   'P 1'
#
loop_
_entity.id
_entity.type
_entity.pdbx_description
1 polymer ?
#
loop_
_entity_poly.entity_id
_entity_poly.type
_entity_poly.pdbx_seq_one_letter_code
_entity_poly.pdbx_strand_id
1 'polypeptide(L)'
;MSVRKSLRCFSILLAAVCTLPLCTGCSIPFLEQEESDGSGYLFTASLAANPKSLDPQSATDAASKTIIENLYEGLVELDENGSPQLAAAENYTVSPDGLTYTFTLKSDRFWFYDANADDVVDDDEKWQVTADDYVYAFQRIFDPQTQSCLQNADAVQSGQLAPEEIGVRAVSSTVLQFSLSRPDAEFFSNLASTAAMPCSETFFQQTKGRYGLDKDSVASCGAFYLRLWFYDHYGNQNQIFMRRNSVNAEARRVYPTNLT
;
A
#
# COMPACT_ATOMS: atom_id res chain seq x y z
N MET A 1 80.08 -6.00 -29.36
CA MET A 1 79.67 -5.31 -30.64
C MET A 1 78.20 -5.02 -30.49
N SER A 2 77.88 -3.93 -30.39
CA SER A 2 77.36 -2.70 -30.95
C SER A 2 76.10 -2.28 -30.25
N VAL A 3 76.06 -1.30 -29.39
CA VAL A 3 75.83 0.15 -29.48
C VAL A 3 74.61 0.55 -30.33
N ARG A 4 73.67 1.18 -29.72
CA ARG A 4 73.09 2.52 -29.97
C ARG A 4 71.66 2.64 -29.40
N LYS A 5 71.52 3.53 -28.48
CA LYS A 5 71.13 4.98 -28.41
C LYS A 5 69.60 5.15 -28.44
N SER A 6 69.03 5.47 -27.33
CA SER A 6 68.56 6.80 -26.82
C SER A 6 67.75 7.60 -27.83
N LEU A 7 66.48 7.87 -27.50
CA LEU A 7 65.87 9.16 -27.74
C LEU A 7 64.79 9.47 -26.65
N ARG A 8 65.04 10.53 -25.92
CA ARG A 8 64.11 11.16 -25.01
C ARG A 8 63.18 12.05 -25.81
N CYS A 9 61.87 11.91 -25.68
CA CYS A 9 60.94 12.97 -26.02
C CYS A 9 60.27 13.47 -24.75
N PHE A 10 60.60 14.67 -24.42
CA PHE A 10 59.94 15.52 -23.43
C PHE A 10 58.62 16.01 -24.03
N SER A 11 57.49 15.69 -23.50
CA SER A 11 56.22 16.33 -23.80
C SER A 11 55.72 17.06 -22.56
N ILE A 12 55.75 18.37 -22.68
CA ILE A 12 55.21 19.33 -21.71
C ILE A 12 53.69 19.17 -21.70
N LEU A 13 53.12 18.70 -20.59
CA LEU A 13 51.67 18.68 -20.39
C LEU A 13 51.26 20.00 -19.72
N LEU A 14 50.56 20.81 -20.50
CA LEU A 14 49.93 22.06 -20.06
C LEU A 14 48.73 21.72 -19.18
N ALA A 15 48.85 21.98 -17.87
CA ALA A 15 47.75 21.82 -16.95
C ALA A 15 46.77 22.99 -17.11
N ALA A 16 45.66 22.76 -17.77
CA ALA A 16 44.52 23.66 -17.75
C ALA A 16 43.77 23.48 -16.41
N VAL A 17 43.93 24.41 -15.49
CA VAL A 17 43.14 24.51 -14.28
C VAL A 17 41.76 25.02 -14.65
N CYS A 18 40.81 24.11 -14.83
CA CYS A 18 39.39 24.47 -14.86
C CYS A 18 38.91 24.69 -13.41
N THR A 19 38.77 25.96 -13.04
CA THR A 19 38.04 26.34 -11.83
C THR A 19 36.54 26.14 -12.07
N LEU A 20 36.00 25.02 -11.66
CA LEU A 20 34.55 24.81 -11.53
C LEU A 20 34.04 25.60 -10.32
N PRO A 21 32.95 26.38 -10.43
CA PRO A 21 32.31 26.96 -9.28
C PRO A 21 31.71 25.83 -8.44
N LEU A 22 32.10 25.74 -7.18
CA LEU A 22 31.42 24.94 -6.16
C LEU A 22 29.99 25.50 -6.00
N CYS A 23 29.05 24.93 -6.73
CA CYS A 23 27.66 24.98 -6.31
C CYS A 23 27.57 24.13 -5.03
N THR A 24 27.57 24.79 -3.88
CA THR A 24 27.11 24.18 -2.64
C THR A 24 25.62 23.95 -2.77
N GLY A 25 25.26 22.81 -3.40
CA GLY A 25 23.92 22.30 -3.31
C GLY A 25 23.71 21.94 -1.85
N CYS A 26 22.66 22.48 -1.26
CA CYS A 26 22.13 22.01 0.02
C CYS A 26 21.85 20.53 -0.11
N SER A 27 22.74 19.68 0.36
CA SER A 27 22.46 18.28 0.60
C SER A 27 21.37 18.22 1.65
N ILE A 28 20.20 17.71 1.31
CA ILE A 28 19.20 17.36 2.29
C ILE A 28 19.84 16.27 3.15
N PRO A 29 20.03 16.46 4.47
CA PRO A 29 20.80 15.51 5.29
C PRO A 29 20.12 14.14 5.47
N PHE A 30 19.03 13.88 4.80
CA PHE A 30 18.23 12.66 4.94
C PHE A 30 18.32 11.68 3.77
N LEU A 31 19.04 12.03 2.70
CA LEU A 31 19.41 11.10 1.65
C LEU A 31 20.87 10.70 1.81
N GLU A 32 21.23 10.12 2.95
CA GLU A 32 22.36 9.20 2.95
C GLU A 32 21.97 8.08 2.00
N GLN A 33 22.68 8.00 0.90
CA GLN A 33 22.69 6.86 0.01
C GLN A 33 23.09 5.65 0.87
N GLU A 34 22.09 4.93 1.42
CA GLU A 34 22.35 3.58 1.86
C GLU A 34 22.89 2.84 0.65
N GLU A 35 24.12 2.37 0.75
CA GLU A 35 24.71 1.42 -0.19
C GLU A 35 23.69 0.28 -0.32
N SER A 36 22.92 0.28 -1.43
CA SER A 36 22.05 -0.84 -1.73
C SER A 36 22.95 -2.07 -1.77
N ASP A 37 22.56 -3.11 -1.11
CA ASP A 37 23.22 -4.43 -1.16
C ASP A 37 23.19 -5.06 -2.57
N GLY A 38 23.07 -4.25 -3.61
CA GLY A 38 23.14 -4.63 -5.02
C GLY A 38 21.95 -5.39 -5.58
N SER A 39 20.87 -5.62 -4.82
CA SER A 39 19.69 -6.39 -5.25
C SER A 39 18.39 -5.57 -5.35
N GLY A 40 18.41 -4.29 -5.00
CA GLY A 40 17.21 -3.47 -4.93
C GLY A 40 16.97 -2.59 -6.14
N TYR A 41 15.78 -2.66 -6.75
CA TYR A 41 15.35 -1.74 -7.79
C TYR A 41 14.48 -0.63 -7.21
N LEU A 42 14.88 0.62 -7.44
CA LEU A 42 14.04 1.78 -7.17
C LEU A 42 13.17 2.06 -8.41
N PHE A 43 11.87 2.13 -8.23
CA PHE A 43 10.93 2.62 -9.23
C PHE A 43 10.40 3.98 -8.81
N THR A 44 10.49 4.96 -9.69
CA THR A 44 10.04 6.33 -9.46
C THR A 44 8.89 6.68 -10.40
N ALA A 45 7.82 7.21 -9.86
CA ALA A 45 6.67 7.69 -10.60
C ALA A 45 6.22 9.06 -10.09
N SER A 46 5.49 9.81 -10.94
CA SER A 46 4.90 11.09 -10.54
C SER A 46 3.40 10.96 -10.38
N LEU A 47 2.88 11.47 -9.28
CA LEU A 47 1.44 11.62 -9.07
C LEU A 47 0.97 12.98 -9.57
N ALA A 48 -0.25 13.04 -10.11
CA ALA A 48 -0.85 14.28 -10.60
C ALA A 48 -1.20 15.26 -9.46
N ALA A 49 -1.35 14.78 -8.25
CA ALA A 49 -1.65 15.56 -7.05
C ALA A 49 -1.13 14.84 -5.79
N ASN A 50 -1.06 15.56 -4.68
CA ASN A 50 -0.78 14.93 -3.39
C ASN A 50 -1.98 14.11 -2.92
N PRO A 51 -1.76 12.92 -2.36
CA PRO A 51 -2.79 12.17 -1.67
C PRO A 51 -3.37 12.99 -0.51
N LYS A 52 -4.69 12.96 -0.37
CA LYS A 52 -5.39 13.66 0.71
C LYS A 52 -5.53 12.80 1.96
N SER A 53 -5.68 11.49 1.77
CA SER A 53 -5.82 10.50 2.82
C SER A 53 -5.38 9.13 2.29
N LEU A 54 -4.73 8.36 3.12
CA LEU A 54 -4.41 6.95 2.85
C LEU A 54 -5.33 5.99 3.65
N ASP A 55 -6.47 6.47 4.12
CA ASP A 55 -7.55 5.66 4.67
C ASP A 55 -8.39 5.08 3.51
N PRO A 56 -8.37 3.76 3.27
CA PRO A 56 -9.05 3.13 2.15
C PRO A 56 -10.55 3.42 2.09
N GLN A 57 -11.23 3.52 3.25
CA GLN A 57 -12.66 3.69 3.35
C GLN A 57 -13.11 5.13 3.11
N SER A 58 -12.21 6.11 3.21
CA SER A 58 -12.53 7.54 3.05
C SER A 58 -11.87 8.20 1.84
N ALA A 59 -10.87 7.57 1.22
CA ALA A 59 -10.12 8.12 0.10
C ALA A 59 -10.96 8.19 -1.18
N THR A 60 -11.10 9.38 -1.76
CA THR A 60 -11.90 9.61 -2.99
C THR A 60 -11.07 10.04 -4.19
N ASP A 61 -9.87 10.59 -3.98
CA ASP A 61 -9.02 11.08 -5.06
C ASP A 61 -8.09 9.98 -5.63
N ALA A 62 -7.74 10.11 -6.91
CA ALA A 62 -6.95 9.13 -7.63
C ALA A 62 -5.53 8.95 -7.05
N ALA A 63 -4.90 10.04 -6.59
CA ALA A 63 -3.55 9.97 -6.02
C ALA A 63 -3.53 9.13 -4.74
N SER A 64 -4.52 9.33 -3.84
CA SER A 64 -4.70 8.52 -2.65
C SER A 64 -4.92 7.05 -2.99
N LYS A 65 -5.82 6.75 -3.94
CA LYS A 65 -6.13 5.38 -4.36
C LYS A 65 -4.92 4.66 -4.93
N THR A 66 -4.12 5.33 -5.78
CA THR A 66 -2.88 4.75 -6.32
C THR A 66 -1.89 4.32 -5.23
N ILE A 67 -1.74 5.12 -4.17
CA ILE A 67 -0.87 4.74 -3.05
C ILE A 67 -1.49 3.63 -2.22
N ILE A 68 -2.80 3.69 -1.93
CA ILE A 68 -3.54 2.69 -1.17
C ILE A 68 -3.42 1.30 -1.81
N GLU A 69 -3.54 1.19 -3.14
CA GLU A 69 -3.41 -0.07 -3.90
C GLU A 69 -2.04 -0.76 -3.73
N ASN A 70 -1.01 -0.01 -3.35
CA ASN A 70 0.32 -0.55 -3.04
C ASN A 70 0.50 -0.91 -1.56
N LEU A 71 -0.21 -0.23 -0.65
CA LEU A 71 -0.08 -0.41 0.79
C LEU A 71 -1.02 -1.48 1.36
N TYR A 72 -2.13 -1.76 0.69
CA TYR A 72 -3.16 -2.68 1.17
C TYR A 72 -3.43 -3.79 0.15
N GLU A 73 -3.97 -4.92 0.60
CA GLU A 73 -4.44 -6.02 -0.25
C GLU A 73 -5.90 -6.31 0.06
N GLY A 74 -6.77 -6.18 -0.96
CA GLY A 74 -8.18 -6.50 -0.87
C GLY A 74 -8.44 -8.02 -0.95
N LEU A 75 -9.70 -8.44 -0.78
CA LEU A 75 -10.13 -9.83 -1.05
C LEU A 75 -9.91 -10.20 -2.52
N VAL A 76 -10.16 -9.22 -3.39
CA VAL A 76 -10.15 -9.29 -4.85
C VAL A 76 -9.33 -8.12 -5.36
N GLU A 77 -8.63 -8.31 -6.46
CA GLU A 77 -7.91 -7.28 -7.22
C GLU A 77 -8.29 -7.35 -8.70
N LEU A 78 -7.97 -6.33 -9.47
CA LEU A 78 -8.10 -6.37 -10.93
C LEU A 78 -6.78 -6.79 -11.57
N ASP A 79 -6.84 -7.72 -12.51
CA ASP A 79 -5.68 -8.08 -13.34
C ASP A 79 -5.37 -6.96 -14.37
N GLU A 80 -4.30 -7.15 -15.15
CA GLU A 80 -3.88 -6.21 -16.22
C GLU A 80 -4.93 -5.97 -17.32
N ASN A 81 -5.96 -6.82 -17.41
CA ASN A 81 -7.07 -6.68 -18.36
C ASN A 81 -8.31 -6.05 -17.68
N GLY A 82 -8.23 -5.70 -16.40
CA GLY A 82 -9.33 -5.18 -15.61
C GLY A 82 -10.33 -6.26 -15.17
N SER A 83 -9.94 -7.55 -15.20
CA SER A 83 -10.79 -8.65 -14.73
C SER A 83 -10.54 -8.92 -13.24
N PRO A 84 -11.60 -9.13 -12.44
CA PRO A 84 -11.44 -9.38 -11.01
C PRO A 84 -10.90 -10.78 -10.75
N GLN A 85 -9.88 -10.87 -9.87
CA GLN A 85 -9.26 -12.11 -9.40
C GLN A 85 -9.06 -12.10 -7.89
N LEU A 86 -8.90 -13.30 -7.30
CA LEU A 86 -8.66 -13.42 -5.86
C LEU A 86 -7.26 -12.89 -5.49
N ALA A 87 -7.20 -12.06 -4.46
CA ALA A 87 -5.97 -11.52 -3.88
C ALA A 87 -5.73 -12.07 -2.47
N ALA A 88 -6.16 -11.41 -1.40
CA ALA A 88 -6.06 -11.94 -0.04
C ALA A 88 -7.01 -13.13 0.23
N ALA A 89 -8.06 -13.30 -0.56
CA ALA A 89 -8.88 -14.50 -0.52
C ALA A 89 -8.19 -15.68 -1.25
N GLU A 90 -8.24 -16.87 -0.66
CA GLU A 90 -7.76 -18.12 -1.25
C GLU A 90 -8.83 -18.73 -2.17
N ASN A 91 -10.07 -18.72 -1.71
CA ASN A 91 -11.23 -19.21 -2.45
C ASN A 91 -12.52 -18.55 -1.96
N TYR A 92 -13.61 -18.78 -2.70
CA TYR A 92 -14.94 -18.38 -2.28
C TYR A 92 -16.02 -19.36 -2.76
N THR A 93 -17.17 -19.32 -2.11
CA THR A 93 -18.38 -20.04 -2.50
C THR A 93 -19.57 -19.08 -2.53
N VAL A 94 -20.54 -19.38 -3.40
CA VAL A 94 -21.79 -18.62 -3.51
C VAL A 94 -22.97 -19.58 -3.27
N SER A 95 -23.93 -19.15 -2.47
CA SER A 95 -25.17 -19.91 -2.26
C SER A 95 -25.99 -20.03 -3.55
N PRO A 96 -26.85 -21.07 -3.68
CA PRO A 96 -27.62 -21.29 -4.92
C PRO A 96 -28.55 -20.13 -5.31
N ASP A 97 -28.99 -19.32 -4.33
CA ASP A 97 -29.81 -18.13 -4.56
C ASP A 97 -28.99 -16.88 -4.92
N GLY A 98 -27.64 -16.98 -4.90
CA GLY A 98 -26.75 -15.86 -5.21
C GLY A 98 -26.69 -14.76 -4.14
N LEU A 99 -27.21 -15.03 -2.94
CA LEU A 99 -27.32 -14.01 -1.89
C LEU A 99 -26.24 -14.11 -0.82
N THR A 100 -25.53 -15.24 -0.71
CA THR A 100 -24.48 -15.41 0.29
C THR A 100 -23.16 -15.75 -0.38
N TYR A 101 -22.14 -14.93 -0.11
CA TYR A 101 -20.77 -15.15 -0.54
C TYR A 101 -19.94 -15.48 0.69
N THR A 102 -19.20 -16.57 0.66
CA THR A 102 -18.31 -16.98 1.75
C THR A 102 -16.91 -17.10 1.22
N PHE A 103 -15.99 -16.27 1.73
CA PHE A 103 -14.58 -16.21 1.35
C PHE A 103 -13.74 -16.91 2.42
N THR A 104 -12.74 -17.68 1.99
CA THR A 104 -11.66 -18.17 2.85
C THR A 104 -10.43 -17.32 2.60
N LEU A 105 -9.85 -16.75 3.65
CA LEU A 105 -8.66 -15.90 3.58
C LEU A 105 -7.40 -16.75 3.56
N LYS A 106 -6.37 -16.27 2.86
CA LYS A 106 -5.00 -16.79 2.97
C LYS A 106 -4.48 -16.54 4.39
N SER A 107 -3.79 -17.53 4.97
CA SER A 107 -3.30 -17.45 6.35
C SER A 107 -1.93 -16.78 6.48
N ASP A 108 -1.29 -16.42 5.38
CA ASP A 108 0.04 -15.83 5.31
C ASP A 108 0.00 -14.32 5.00
N ARG A 109 -1.09 -13.65 5.34
CA ARG A 109 -1.25 -12.20 5.23
C ARG A 109 -1.15 -11.55 6.58
N PHE A 110 -0.30 -10.51 6.66
CA PHE A 110 0.00 -9.79 7.89
C PHE A 110 -0.07 -8.29 7.67
N TRP A 111 -0.55 -7.59 8.67
CA TRP A 111 -0.28 -6.19 8.86
C TRP A 111 1.18 -5.97 9.23
N PHE A 112 1.73 -4.86 8.82
CA PHE A 112 3.06 -4.40 9.22
C PHE A 112 3.04 -2.88 9.44
N TYR A 113 3.66 -2.46 10.53
CA TYR A 113 3.89 -1.06 10.86
C TYR A 113 5.28 -0.93 11.48
N ASP A 114 6.21 -0.29 10.74
CA ASP A 114 7.58 -0.01 11.18
C ASP A 114 7.55 1.15 12.18
N ALA A 115 7.36 0.82 13.47
CA ALA A 115 7.15 1.79 14.54
C ALA A 115 8.43 2.53 14.92
N ASN A 116 9.56 1.83 14.87
CA ASN A 116 10.87 2.37 15.25
C ASN A 116 11.64 2.96 14.06
N ALA A 117 11.14 2.77 12.84
CA ALA A 117 11.69 3.27 11.58
C ALA A 117 13.10 2.75 11.26
N ASP A 118 13.39 1.48 11.61
CA ASP A 118 14.68 0.83 11.33
C ASP A 118 14.66 -0.11 10.12
N ASP A 119 13.49 -0.24 9.47
CA ASP A 119 13.26 -1.10 8.30
C ASP A 119 13.47 -2.61 8.57
N VAL A 120 13.49 -3.02 9.83
CA VAL A 120 13.53 -4.41 10.28
C VAL A 120 12.13 -4.83 10.70
N VAL A 121 11.78 -6.08 10.42
CA VAL A 121 10.48 -6.63 10.83
C VAL A 121 10.62 -7.29 12.20
N ASP A 122 10.14 -6.61 13.21
CA ASP A 122 10.05 -7.15 14.57
C ASP A 122 8.72 -7.89 14.80
N ASP A 123 8.69 -8.80 15.78
CA ASP A 123 7.51 -9.62 16.03
C ASP A 123 6.33 -8.81 16.59
N ASP A 124 6.57 -7.69 17.25
CA ASP A 124 5.56 -6.77 17.79
C ASP A 124 5.08 -5.72 16.77
N GLU A 125 5.71 -5.63 15.60
CA GLU A 125 5.37 -4.73 14.51
C GLU A 125 4.50 -5.39 13.43
N LYS A 126 4.24 -6.69 13.55
CA LYS A 126 3.39 -7.43 12.62
C LYS A 126 2.29 -8.19 13.34
N TRP A 127 1.11 -8.27 12.73
CA TRP A 127 -0.01 -9.08 13.21
C TRP A 127 -0.83 -9.59 12.03
N GLN A 128 -1.54 -10.70 12.22
CA GLN A 128 -2.26 -11.36 11.15
C GLN A 128 -3.45 -10.53 10.67
N VAL A 129 -3.67 -10.50 9.34
CA VAL A 129 -4.90 -10.00 8.73
C VAL A 129 -5.99 -11.04 8.94
N THR A 130 -7.15 -10.62 9.44
CA THR A 130 -8.26 -11.50 9.78
C THR A 130 -9.57 -11.07 9.09
N ALA A 131 -10.58 -11.94 9.14
CA ALA A 131 -11.91 -11.61 8.65
C ALA A 131 -12.53 -10.40 9.37
N ASP A 132 -12.20 -10.21 10.65
CA ASP A 132 -12.69 -9.07 11.43
C ASP A 132 -12.19 -7.72 10.89
N ASP A 133 -10.98 -7.67 10.31
CA ASP A 133 -10.45 -6.46 9.69
C ASP A 133 -11.28 -6.03 8.46
N TYR A 134 -11.82 -7.00 7.72
CA TYR A 134 -12.74 -6.72 6.60
C TYR A 134 -14.13 -6.33 7.13
N VAL A 135 -14.65 -7.02 8.17
CA VAL A 135 -15.91 -6.62 8.81
C VAL A 135 -15.84 -5.18 9.27
N TYR A 136 -14.79 -4.81 9.99
CA TYR A 136 -14.59 -3.44 10.46
C TYR A 136 -14.49 -2.42 9.33
N ALA A 137 -13.78 -2.77 8.24
CA ALA A 137 -13.72 -1.93 7.06
C ALA A 137 -15.10 -1.65 6.48
N PHE A 138 -15.94 -2.68 6.30
CA PHE A 138 -17.30 -2.53 5.76
C PHE A 138 -18.24 -1.75 6.67
N GLN A 139 -18.03 -1.78 7.97
CA GLN A 139 -18.77 -0.93 8.93
C GLN A 139 -18.39 0.56 8.79
N ARG A 140 -17.21 0.86 8.23
CA ARG A 140 -16.68 2.22 8.02
C ARG A 140 -16.89 2.77 6.62
N ILE A 141 -17.31 1.95 5.64
CA ILE A 141 -17.45 2.40 4.24
C ILE A 141 -18.57 3.45 4.14
N PHE A 142 -18.27 4.53 3.45
CA PHE A 142 -19.21 5.60 3.10
C PHE A 142 -19.53 5.65 1.60
N ASP A 143 -18.97 4.72 0.79
CA ASP A 143 -19.23 4.63 -0.64
C ASP A 143 -20.44 3.75 -0.95
N PRO A 144 -21.55 4.32 -1.44
CA PRO A 144 -22.75 3.56 -1.77
C PRO A 144 -22.53 2.45 -2.81
N GLN A 145 -21.59 2.61 -3.74
CA GLN A 145 -21.36 1.61 -4.81
C GLN A 145 -20.84 0.29 -4.23
N THR A 146 -19.94 0.36 -3.25
CA THR A 146 -19.34 -0.82 -2.63
C THR A 146 -20.32 -1.57 -1.73
N GLN A 147 -21.30 -0.88 -1.14
CA GLN A 147 -22.21 -1.44 -0.14
C GLN A 147 -23.63 -1.70 -0.65
N SER A 148 -24.08 -1.07 -1.74
CA SER A 148 -25.50 -0.97 -2.09
C SER A 148 -26.27 -2.27 -2.23
N CYS A 149 -25.59 -3.39 -2.48
CA CYS A 149 -26.22 -4.70 -2.58
C CYS A 149 -26.22 -5.48 -1.27
N LEU A 150 -25.47 -5.02 -0.24
CA LEU A 150 -25.44 -5.73 1.04
C LEU A 150 -26.75 -5.63 1.79
N GLN A 151 -27.07 -6.67 2.54
CA GLN A 151 -28.20 -6.66 3.44
C GLN A 151 -28.07 -5.50 4.44
N ASN A 152 -29.15 -4.79 4.69
CA ASN A 152 -29.24 -3.64 5.61
C ASN A 152 -28.45 -2.38 5.17
N ALA A 153 -27.81 -2.34 4.00
CA ALA A 153 -26.98 -1.21 3.59
C ALA A 153 -27.71 0.14 3.68
N ASP A 154 -28.92 0.24 3.10
CA ASP A 154 -29.70 1.49 3.11
C ASP A 154 -30.08 1.93 4.52
N ALA A 155 -30.41 0.99 5.39
CA ALA A 155 -30.81 1.27 6.78
C ALA A 155 -29.60 1.70 7.63
N VAL A 156 -28.43 1.12 7.40
CA VAL A 156 -27.18 1.52 8.05
C VAL A 156 -26.75 2.90 7.56
N GLN A 157 -26.75 3.14 6.24
CA GLN A 157 -26.37 4.43 5.68
C GLN A 157 -27.30 5.57 6.10
N SER A 158 -28.59 5.31 6.29
CA SER A 158 -29.55 6.29 6.80
C SER A 158 -29.52 6.48 8.32
N GLY A 159 -28.69 5.70 9.04
CA GLY A 159 -28.60 5.73 10.50
C GLY A 159 -29.80 5.09 11.22
N GLN A 160 -30.63 4.30 10.53
CA GLN A 160 -31.72 3.55 11.12
C GLN A 160 -31.23 2.28 11.83
N LEU A 161 -30.12 1.71 11.35
CA LEU A 161 -29.43 0.57 11.97
C LEU A 161 -27.99 0.95 12.30
N ALA A 162 -27.40 0.28 13.26
CA ALA A 162 -26.00 0.43 13.62
C ALA A 162 -25.08 -0.15 12.52
N PRO A 163 -23.83 0.33 12.36
CA PRO A 163 -22.87 -0.18 11.36
C PRO A 163 -22.64 -1.69 11.45
N GLU A 164 -22.74 -2.27 12.62
CA GLU A 164 -22.57 -3.71 12.90
C GLU A 164 -23.68 -4.58 12.29
N GLU A 165 -24.81 -3.97 11.90
CA GLU A 165 -25.95 -4.65 11.27
C GLU A 165 -25.79 -4.81 9.75
N ILE A 166 -24.70 -4.28 9.16
CA ILE A 166 -24.41 -4.44 7.73
C ILE A 166 -24.23 -5.93 7.39
N GLY A 167 -24.64 -6.34 6.20
CA GLY A 167 -24.62 -7.74 5.74
C GLY A 167 -23.22 -8.33 5.54
N VAL A 168 -22.31 -8.15 6.50
CA VAL A 168 -20.96 -8.73 6.51
C VAL A 168 -20.63 -9.26 7.91
N ARG A 169 -19.99 -10.43 8.00
CA ARG A 169 -19.59 -11.02 9.27
C ARG A 169 -18.37 -11.92 9.15
N ALA A 170 -17.55 -12.00 10.17
CA ALA A 170 -16.56 -13.03 10.36
C ALA A 170 -17.23 -14.31 10.90
N VAL A 171 -17.03 -15.41 10.18
CA VAL A 171 -17.46 -16.76 10.65
C VAL A 171 -16.36 -17.38 11.51
N SER A 172 -15.10 -17.07 11.14
CA SER A 172 -13.89 -17.35 11.92
C SER A 172 -12.85 -16.30 11.56
N SER A 173 -11.66 -16.34 12.16
CA SER A 173 -10.57 -15.43 11.82
C SER A 173 -10.16 -15.46 10.33
N THR A 174 -10.44 -16.55 9.62
CA THR A 174 -10.08 -16.73 8.21
C THR A 174 -11.29 -16.94 7.30
N VAL A 175 -12.52 -16.87 7.79
CA VAL A 175 -13.72 -17.06 6.99
C VAL A 175 -14.64 -15.85 7.12
N LEU A 176 -14.82 -15.15 6.01
CA LEU A 176 -15.65 -13.96 5.89
C LEU A 176 -16.90 -14.28 5.07
N GLN A 177 -18.07 -13.81 5.53
CA GLN A 177 -19.32 -14.00 4.83
C GLN A 177 -20.02 -12.67 4.57
N PHE A 178 -20.48 -12.50 3.33
CA PHE A 178 -21.36 -11.42 2.90
C PHE A 178 -22.76 -11.94 2.64
N SER A 179 -23.75 -11.18 3.09
CA SER A 179 -25.18 -11.39 2.82
C SER A 179 -25.69 -10.25 1.95
N LEU A 180 -26.24 -10.55 0.79
CA LEU A 180 -26.80 -9.58 -0.14
C LEU A 180 -28.31 -9.45 0.05
N SER A 181 -28.86 -8.27 -0.20
CA SER A 181 -30.29 -8.00 -0.24
C SER A 181 -30.94 -8.45 -1.56
N ARG A 182 -30.14 -8.54 -2.61
CA ARG A 182 -30.50 -9.02 -3.96
C ARG A 182 -29.26 -9.59 -4.64
N PRO A 183 -29.41 -10.52 -5.61
CA PRO A 183 -28.28 -10.96 -6.43
C PRO A 183 -27.69 -9.78 -7.20
N ASP A 184 -26.34 -9.69 -7.22
CA ASP A 184 -25.61 -8.62 -7.90
C ASP A 184 -24.43 -9.21 -8.66
N ALA A 185 -24.45 -9.08 -9.99
CA ALA A 185 -23.40 -9.60 -10.86
C ALA A 185 -22.08 -8.81 -10.72
N GLU A 186 -22.16 -7.55 -10.28
CA GLU A 186 -20.99 -6.68 -10.10
C GLU A 186 -20.38 -6.79 -8.70
N PHE A 187 -21.02 -7.52 -7.78
CA PHE A 187 -20.56 -7.61 -6.39
C PHE A 187 -19.09 -8.05 -6.28
N PHE A 188 -18.72 -9.10 -7.02
CA PHE A 188 -17.34 -9.62 -7.00
C PHE A 188 -16.34 -8.56 -7.53
N SER A 189 -16.68 -7.85 -8.60
CA SER A 189 -15.84 -6.78 -9.14
C SER A 189 -15.74 -5.58 -8.19
N ASN A 190 -16.84 -5.25 -7.50
CA ASN A 190 -16.87 -4.14 -6.55
C ASN A 190 -15.97 -4.38 -5.33
N LEU A 191 -15.69 -5.64 -4.98
CA LEU A 191 -14.72 -6.00 -3.93
C LEU A 191 -13.26 -5.67 -4.30
N ALA A 192 -12.96 -5.39 -5.57
CA ALA A 192 -11.64 -4.92 -5.99
C ALA A 192 -11.42 -3.41 -5.74
N SER A 193 -12.44 -2.70 -5.26
CA SER A 193 -12.29 -1.28 -4.92
C SER A 193 -11.42 -1.07 -3.69
N THR A 194 -10.71 0.08 -3.63
CA THR A 194 -9.91 0.45 -2.46
C THR A 194 -10.77 0.52 -1.18
N ALA A 195 -12.04 0.92 -1.29
CA ALA A 195 -12.95 1.00 -0.15
C ALA A 195 -13.22 -0.38 0.50
N ALA A 196 -13.12 -1.48 -0.25
CA ALA A 196 -13.31 -2.84 0.25
C ALA A 196 -12.04 -3.46 0.88
N MET A 197 -10.93 -2.75 0.92
CA MET A 197 -9.69 -3.21 1.57
C MET A 197 -9.84 -3.26 3.09
N PRO A 198 -9.08 -4.12 3.79
CA PRO A 198 -9.23 -4.32 5.23
C PRO A 198 -8.80 -3.08 6.04
N CYS A 199 -9.30 -3.01 7.29
CA CYS A 199 -8.89 -2.02 8.27
C CYS A 199 -8.71 -2.68 9.63
N SER A 200 -7.50 -2.66 10.18
CA SER A 200 -7.25 -3.14 11.54
C SER A 200 -7.91 -2.22 12.56
N GLU A 201 -8.94 -2.71 13.26
CA GLU A 201 -9.65 -1.91 14.27
C GLU A 201 -8.70 -1.45 15.38
N THR A 202 -7.86 -2.36 15.88
CA THR A 202 -6.91 -2.04 16.94
C THR A 202 -5.98 -0.91 16.55
N PHE A 203 -5.37 -0.98 15.35
CA PHE A 203 -4.50 0.07 14.85
C PHE A 203 -5.27 1.38 14.59
N PHE A 204 -6.46 1.29 14.00
CA PHE A 204 -7.32 2.45 13.76
C PHE A 204 -7.60 3.21 15.06
N GLN A 205 -7.98 2.51 16.14
CA GLN A 205 -8.24 3.12 17.45
C GLN A 205 -6.98 3.77 18.05
N GLN A 206 -5.80 3.17 17.86
CA GLN A 206 -4.53 3.72 18.33
C GLN A 206 -4.19 5.06 17.66
N THR A 207 -4.61 5.29 16.42
CA THR A 207 -4.34 6.54 15.69
C THR A 207 -5.15 7.74 16.20
N LYS A 208 -6.16 7.53 17.06
CA LYS A 208 -6.99 8.58 17.68
C LYS A 208 -7.56 9.57 16.67
N GLY A 209 -8.11 9.06 15.58
CA GLY A 209 -8.73 9.84 14.50
C GLY A 209 -7.75 10.36 13.46
N ARG A 210 -6.50 9.92 13.45
CA ARG A 210 -5.50 10.31 12.45
C ARG A 210 -5.27 9.25 11.38
N TYR A 211 -6.00 8.13 11.40
CA TYR A 211 -5.82 7.03 10.46
C TYR A 211 -5.75 7.51 9.00
N GLY A 212 -4.66 7.16 8.31
CA GLY A 212 -4.43 7.54 6.93
C GLY A 212 -4.06 9.01 6.67
N LEU A 213 -3.78 9.82 7.71
CA LEU A 213 -3.47 11.25 7.56
C LEU A 213 -1.98 11.59 7.59
N ASP A 214 -1.14 10.67 8.03
CA ASP A 214 0.33 10.79 8.05
C ASP A 214 0.99 9.41 8.09
N LYS A 215 2.32 9.38 7.96
CA LYS A 215 3.11 8.15 7.95
C LYS A 215 2.88 7.30 9.20
N ASP A 216 2.78 7.91 10.36
CA ASP A 216 2.70 7.20 11.64
C ASP A 216 1.29 6.68 11.95
N SER A 217 0.34 6.96 11.07
CA SER A 217 -1.06 6.52 11.17
C SER A 217 -1.49 5.59 10.01
N VAL A 218 -0.53 4.92 9.36
CA VAL A 218 -0.74 3.95 8.29
C VAL A 218 -0.02 2.65 8.62
N ALA A 219 -0.76 1.56 8.81
CA ALA A 219 -0.26 0.20 8.77
C ALA A 219 -0.56 -0.41 7.40
N SER A 220 0.29 -1.29 6.91
CA SER A 220 0.19 -1.85 5.56
C SER A 220 0.03 -3.36 5.60
N CYS A 221 -0.82 -3.92 4.73
CA CYS A 221 -0.95 -5.35 4.54
C CYS A 221 -0.71 -5.78 3.08
N GLY A 222 -0.39 -4.84 2.19
CA GLY A 222 -0.09 -5.06 0.78
C GLY A 222 1.38 -5.34 0.48
N ALA A 223 1.75 -5.14 -0.79
CA ALA A 223 3.09 -5.41 -1.30
C ALA A 223 4.17 -4.45 -0.78
N PHE A 224 3.77 -3.26 -0.37
CA PHE A 224 4.66 -2.24 0.16
C PHE A 224 4.16 -1.70 1.49
N TYR A 225 5.08 -1.08 2.26
CA TYR A 225 4.74 -0.30 3.44
C TYR A 225 5.26 1.13 3.30
N LEU A 226 4.63 2.06 4.02
CA LEU A 226 4.92 3.49 3.93
C LEU A 226 6.13 3.83 4.80
N ARG A 227 7.24 4.26 4.16
CA ARG A 227 8.47 4.65 4.85
C ARG A 227 8.57 6.15 5.09
N LEU A 228 8.09 6.94 4.12
CA LEU A 228 8.09 8.40 4.16
C LEU A 228 6.85 8.93 3.46
N TRP A 229 6.22 9.91 4.09
CA TRP A 229 5.24 10.78 3.46
C TRP A 229 5.57 12.22 3.84
N PHE A 230 6.34 12.84 2.97
CA PHE A 230 6.77 14.21 3.16
C PHE A 230 5.91 15.15 2.32
N TYR A 231 5.37 16.14 2.99
CA TYR A 231 4.59 17.21 2.39
C TYR A 231 5.29 18.56 2.65
N ASP A 232 5.80 19.18 1.57
CA ASP A 232 6.28 20.55 1.65
C ASP A 232 5.10 21.52 1.57
N HIS A 233 4.97 22.38 2.58
CA HIS A 233 3.92 23.40 2.64
C HIS A 233 3.88 24.31 1.39
N TYR A 234 5.00 24.49 0.72
CA TYR A 234 5.11 25.27 -0.52
C TYR A 234 4.92 24.43 -1.78
N GLY A 235 4.74 23.13 -1.67
CA GLY A 235 4.46 22.21 -2.77
C GLY A 235 5.64 21.90 -3.71
N ASN A 236 6.86 22.24 -3.31
CA ASN A 236 8.03 22.10 -4.19
C ASN A 236 8.74 20.75 -4.10
N GLN A 237 8.51 19.99 -3.02
CA GLN A 237 9.24 18.74 -2.74
C GLN A 237 8.37 17.72 -2.01
N ASN A 238 7.16 17.46 -2.54
CA ASN A 238 6.32 16.42 -1.96
C ASN A 238 6.83 15.05 -2.39
N GLN A 239 6.96 14.13 -1.45
CA GLN A 239 7.48 12.80 -1.70
C GLN A 239 6.77 11.76 -0.85
N ILE A 240 6.45 10.64 -1.48
CA ILE A 240 6.06 9.40 -0.82
C ILE A 240 7.13 8.38 -1.15
N PHE A 241 7.62 7.70 -0.14
CA PHE A 241 8.56 6.61 -0.29
C PHE A 241 8.01 5.36 0.38
N MET A 242 7.92 4.29 -0.39
CA MET A 242 7.42 3.00 0.06
C MET A 242 8.48 1.93 -0.14
N ARG A 243 8.61 1.02 0.83
CA ARG A 243 9.48 -0.14 0.74
C ARG A 243 8.66 -1.41 0.58
N ARG A 244 9.23 -2.41 -0.09
CA ARG A 244 8.64 -3.73 -0.26
C ARG A 244 8.38 -4.37 1.09
N ASN A 245 7.15 -4.82 1.30
CA ASN A 245 6.70 -5.47 2.53
C ASN A 245 7.11 -6.95 2.54
N SER A 246 8.25 -7.26 3.15
CA SER A 246 8.78 -8.63 3.22
C SER A 246 7.96 -9.57 4.12
N VAL A 247 7.03 -9.03 4.90
CA VAL A 247 6.15 -9.80 5.79
C VAL A 247 5.14 -10.63 4.99
N ASN A 248 4.68 -10.10 3.85
CA ASN A 248 3.67 -10.75 3.03
C ASN A 248 4.29 -11.59 1.91
N ALA A 249 3.75 -12.79 1.67
CA ALA A 249 4.27 -13.73 0.68
C ALA A 249 4.22 -13.15 -0.75
N GLU A 250 3.18 -12.40 -1.09
CA GLU A 250 3.02 -11.78 -2.41
C GLU A 250 4.07 -10.71 -2.69
N ALA A 251 4.53 -9.98 -1.68
CA ALA A 251 5.59 -9.00 -1.84
C ALA A 251 6.88 -9.60 -2.41
N ARG A 252 7.12 -10.89 -2.21
CA ARG A 252 8.30 -11.59 -2.76
C ARG A 252 8.30 -11.69 -4.29
N ARG A 253 7.14 -11.49 -4.92
CA ARG A 253 6.99 -11.50 -6.39
C ARG A 253 7.16 -10.12 -7.01
N VAL A 254 7.23 -9.09 -6.19
CA VAL A 254 7.35 -7.70 -6.63
C VAL A 254 8.83 -7.36 -6.84
N TYR A 255 9.19 -6.94 -8.05
CA TYR A 255 10.58 -6.62 -8.41
C TYR A 255 11.12 -5.34 -7.76
N PRO A 256 10.40 -4.20 -7.75
CA PRO A 256 10.89 -3.03 -7.04
C PRO A 256 11.01 -3.32 -5.55
N THR A 257 12.13 -2.94 -4.95
CA THR A 257 12.28 -2.93 -3.48
C THR A 257 11.76 -1.64 -2.88
N ASN A 258 11.73 -0.58 -3.70
CA ASN A 258 11.31 0.74 -3.28
C ASN A 258 10.46 1.41 -4.37
N LEU A 259 9.47 2.21 -3.95
CA LEU A 259 8.65 3.08 -4.79
C LEU A 259 8.77 4.52 -4.26
N THR A 260 8.91 5.50 -5.17
CA THR A 260 8.94 6.92 -4.82
C THR A 260 8.25 7.79 -5.88
#